data_4cbd059716a8ba7046b8701d923e7a44
#
_entry.id   4cbd059716a8ba7046b8701d923e7a44
#
_cell.length_a   1.000
_cell.length_b   1.000
_cell.length_c   1.000
_cell.angle_alpha   90.00
_cell.angle_beta   90.00
_cell.angle_gamma   90.00
#
_symmetry.space_group_name_H-M   'P 1'
#
loop_
_entity.id
_entity.type
_entity.pdbx_description
1 polymer ?
#
loop_
_entity_poly.entity_id
_entity_poly.type
_entity_poly.pdbx_seq_one_letter_code
_entity_poly.pdbx_strand_id
1 'polypeptide(L)'
;MKQILQDMANGGTTVTEAPVPQCSKGHLLISTTTSLISAGTERMLVGFGKASLIDKARQQPEKVKMVLEKVQTDGLLTTYDAVKSKLAQPLALGYCNVGIVHEVGAGVEDFKVGDRVVSNGPHADMVKVPKNLCAKIPDNVSDESASFAVVASIGLQGIRLAQPTLGESFVVTGAGLIGLLTIQMLRANGCRVLAIDFDQSKLDLAKQFGADICNPGKGEDPVAVGLAFSRGVGVDGVIITASTKVSDPVTQAARMSRKRGRIILVGVTGLELNRADFYEKELSFQVSCSYGPGRYDTEYEDKGNDYPFGFVRWTEQRNFVAVLDMMAAGSLNVEPLITQRFEFEDATKAYDALTEDKSGLGLLLKYNSPVETRLEKRVVLRPISIEPKNAVVGFIG
;
A
#
# COMPACT_ATOMS: atom_id res chain seq x y z
N MET A 1 -10.42 9.21 20.05
CA MET A 1 -10.21 9.18 18.59
C MET A 1 -11.02 8.08 17.93
N LYS A 2 -11.32 8.18 16.66
CA LYS A 2 -11.94 7.11 15.88
C LYS A 2 -10.92 6.47 14.94
N GLN A 3 -11.08 5.18 14.64
CA GLN A 3 -10.25 4.43 13.69
C GLN A 3 -11.08 3.39 12.94
N ILE A 4 -10.61 2.98 11.75
CA ILE A 4 -11.26 1.93 10.96
C ILE A 4 -10.62 0.60 11.27
N LEU A 5 -11.45 -0.36 11.66
CA LEU A 5 -11.05 -1.73 11.97
C LEU A 5 -11.78 -2.73 11.08
N GLN A 6 -11.04 -3.72 10.62
CA GLN A 6 -11.53 -4.89 9.91
C GLN A 6 -11.59 -6.08 10.86
N ASP A 7 -12.78 -6.62 11.06
CA ASP A 7 -12.95 -7.91 11.72
C ASP A 7 -12.58 -9.04 10.77
N MET A 8 -11.51 -9.75 11.09
CA MET A 8 -11.03 -10.85 10.26
C MET A 8 -11.80 -12.16 10.50
N ALA A 9 -12.59 -12.25 11.58
CA ALA A 9 -13.44 -13.43 11.86
C ALA A 9 -14.78 -13.33 11.14
N ASN A 10 -15.44 -12.18 11.24
CA ASN A 10 -16.82 -11.96 10.77
C ASN A 10 -16.90 -11.13 9.48
N GLY A 11 -15.79 -10.54 9.04
CA GLY A 11 -15.69 -9.79 7.79
C GLY A 11 -16.28 -8.39 7.81
N GLY A 12 -16.65 -7.86 8.98
CA GLY A 12 -17.19 -6.52 9.14
C GLY A 12 -16.09 -5.45 9.15
N THR A 13 -16.32 -4.32 8.44
CA THR A 13 -15.51 -3.11 8.55
C THR A 13 -16.27 -2.10 9.41
N THR A 14 -15.66 -1.56 10.45
CA THR A 14 -16.30 -0.67 11.40
C THR A 14 -15.44 0.54 11.74
N VAL A 15 -16.09 1.69 12.01
CA VAL A 15 -15.46 2.84 12.65
C VAL A 15 -15.62 2.67 14.15
N THR A 16 -14.52 2.59 14.88
CA THR A 16 -14.49 2.27 16.30
C THR A 16 -13.81 3.38 17.08
N GLU A 17 -14.35 3.73 18.24
CA GLU A 17 -13.69 4.65 19.17
C GLU A 17 -12.57 3.97 19.92
N ALA A 18 -11.43 4.65 20.04
CA ALA A 18 -10.26 4.21 20.79
C ALA A 18 -9.63 5.38 21.54
N PRO A 19 -8.90 5.13 22.63
CA PRO A 19 -8.09 6.15 23.27
C PRO A 19 -7.04 6.70 22.30
N VAL A 20 -6.71 7.99 22.41
CA VAL A 20 -5.59 8.54 21.62
C VAL A 20 -4.28 7.87 22.04
N PRO A 21 -3.42 7.47 21.09
CA PRO A 21 -2.13 6.87 21.41
C PRO A 21 -1.20 7.91 22.03
N GLN A 22 -0.39 7.48 23.02
CA GLN A 22 0.65 8.34 23.58
C GLN A 22 1.83 8.44 22.62
N CYS A 23 2.33 9.65 22.40
CA CYS A 23 3.55 9.86 21.63
C CYS A 23 4.74 9.25 22.37
N SER A 24 5.51 8.41 21.72
CA SER A 24 6.67 7.74 22.30
C SER A 24 7.97 8.24 21.65
N LYS A 25 9.11 7.92 22.28
CA LYS A 25 10.44 8.25 21.72
C LYS A 25 10.56 7.78 20.27
N GLY A 26 11.09 8.64 19.40
CA GLY A 26 11.28 8.34 17.96
C GLY A 26 10.03 8.40 17.11
N HIS A 27 8.86 8.80 17.65
CA HIS A 27 7.58 8.82 16.97
C HIS A 27 7.01 10.23 16.85
N LEU A 28 6.07 10.38 15.92
CA LEU A 28 5.20 11.52 15.76
C LEU A 28 3.76 11.13 16.10
N LEU A 29 3.02 12.00 16.78
CA LEU A 29 1.58 11.95 16.87
C LEU A 29 1.02 12.94 15.85
N ILE A 30 0.25 12.44 14.90
CA ILE A 30 -0.24 13.19 13.75
C ILE A 30 -1.76 13.26 13.82
N SER A 31 -2.32 14.48 13.68
CA SER A 31 -3.74 14.71 13.48
C SER A 31 -4.05 14.58 11.99
N THR A 32 -4.79 13.57 11.61
CA THR A 32 -5.09 13.24 10.22
C THR A 32 -5.99 14.29 9.58
N THR A 33 -5.67 14.70 8.35
CA THR A 33 -6.50 15.56 7.50
C THR A 33 -7.10 14.79 6.33
N THR A 34 -6.34 13.86 5.77
CA THR A 34 -6.75 13.05 4.62
C THR A 34 -6.05 11.69 4.68
N SER A 35 -6.73 10.64 4.24
CA SER A 35 -6.08 9.36 3.97
C SER A 35 -6.61 8.73 2.69
N LEU A 36 -5.77 7.94 2.02
CA LEU A 36 -6.10 7.27 0.77
C LEU A 36 -6.39 5.80 1.01
N ILE A 37 -7.58 5.35 0.62
CA ILE A 37 -7.91 3.94 0.48
C ILE A 37 -7.31 3.45 -0.85
N SER A 38 -6.34 2.56 -0.76
CA SER A 38 -5.74 1.90 -1.93
C SER A 38 -6.60 0.73 -2.39
N ALA A 39 -7.32 0.93 -3.48
CA ALA A 39 -8.35 -0.02 -3.93
C ALA A 39 -7.84 -1.46 -4.10
N GLY A 40 -6.60 -1.67 -4.55
CA GLY A 40 -6.04 -3.00 -4.74
C GLY A 40 -5.81 -3.76 -3.44
N THR A 41 -5.03 -3.18 -2.55
CA THR A 41 -4.60 -3.83 -1.30
C THR A 41 -5.75 -3.98 -0.31
N GLU A 42 -6.54 -2.93 -0.13
CA GLU A 42 -7.59 -2.95 0.89
C GLU A 42 -8.79 -3.79 0.47
N ARG A 43 -9.13 -3.82 -0.83
CA ARG A 43 -10.12 -4.77 -1.35
C ARG A 43 -9.71 -6.22 -1.07
N MET A 44 -8.44 -6.55 -1.20
CA MET A 44 -7.93 -7.89 -0.89
C MET A 44 -8.08 -8.21 0.60
N LEU A 45 -7.76 -7.26 1.50
CA LEU A 45 -7.90 -7.45 2.95
C LEU A 45 -9.36 -7.61 3.38
N VAL A 46 -10.25 -6.74 2.88
CA VAL A 46 -11.70 -6.83 3.16
C VAL A 46 -12.29 -8.11 2.58
N GLY A 47 -11.90 -8.47 1.36
CA GLY A 47 -12.32 -9.72 0.71
C GLY A 47 -11.86 -10.95 1.50
N PHE A 48 -10.64 -10.94 2.02
CA PHE A 48 -10.15 -12.00 2.91
C PHE A 48 -10.94 -12.06 4.22
N GLY A 49 -11.23 -10.91 4.84
CA GLY A 49 -12.08 -10.83 6.04
C GLY A 49 -13.45 -11.45 5.83
N LYS A 50 -14.11 -11.17 4.70
CA LYS A 50 -15.44 -11.68 4.32
C LYS A 50 -15.44 -13.15 3.88
N ALA A 51 -14.28 -13.75 3.56
CA ALA A 51 -14.18 -15.13 3.06
C ALA A 51 -14.53 -16.17 4.15
N SER A 52 -15.04 -17.33 3.73
CA SER A 52 -15.25 -18.45 4.63
C SER A 52 -13.92 -18.97 5.20
N LEU A 53 -13.95 -19.68 6.34
CA LEU A 53 -12.74 -20.29 6.91
C LEU A 53 -12.02 -21.23 5.93
N ILE A 54 -12.79 -21.95 5.10
CA ILE A 54 -12.24 -22.84 4.07
C ILE A 54 -11.54 -22.01 2.99
N ASP A 55 -12.14 -20.91 2.55
CA ASP A 55 -11.54 -20.05 1.53
C ASP A 55 -10.33 -19.28 2.08
N LYS A 56 -10.36 -18.85 3.34
CA LYS A 56 -9.19 -18.30 4.05
C LYS A 56 -8.04 -19.28 4.09
N ALA A 57 -8.33 -20.57 4.39
CA ALA A 57 -7.34 -21.62 4.38
C ALA A 57 -6.74 -21.85 2.98
N ARG A 58 -7.58 -21.89 1.95
CA ARG A 58 -7.13 -22.02 0.55
C ARG A 58 -6.28 -20.83 0.06
N GLN A 59 -6.55 -19.63 0.56
CA GLN A 59 -5.79 -18.44 0.20
C GLN A 59 -4.42 -18.36 0.90
N GLN A 60 -4.22 -19.09 2.00
CA GLN A 60 -2.98 -19.06 2.79
C GLN A 60 -2.48 -20.47 3.15
N PRO A 61 -2.07 -21.28 2.16
CA PRO A 61 -1.67 -22.68 2.37
C PRO A 61 -0.49 -22.82 3.34
N GLU A 62 0.47 -21.87 3.32
CA GLU A 62 1.61 -21.88 4.26
C GLU A 62 1.15 -21.73 5.72
N LYS A 63 0.17 -20.88 5.99
CA LYS A 63 -0.38 -20.75 7.34
C LYS A 63 -1.16 -21.98 7.76
N VAL A 64 -1.82 -22.64 6.82
CA VAL A 64 -2.49 -23.95 7.08
C VAL A 64 -1.47 -24.99 7.50
N LYS A 65 -0.32 -25.06 6.83
CA LYS A 65 0.78 -25.96 7.19
C LYS A 65 1.29 -25.67 8.60
N MET A 66 1.54 -24.39 8.94
CA MET A 66 1.92 -23.99 10.30
C MET A 66 0.87 -24.37 11.36
N VAL A 67 -0.42 -24.26 11.02
CA VAL A 67 -1.53 -24.68 11.91
C VAL A 67 -1.52 -26.19 12.11
N LEU A 68 -1.30 -26.97 11.04
CA LEU A 68 -1.21 -28.43 11.12
C LEU A 68 0.00 -28.89 11.97
N GLU A 69 1.16 -28.25 11.79
CA GLU A 69 2.34 -28.48 12.63
C GLU A 69 2.04 -28.16 14.10
N LYS A 70 1.34 -27.03 14.36
CA LYS A 70 0.95 -26.63 15.71
C LYS A 70 -0.09 -27.58 16.33
N VAL A 71 -0.98 -28.18 15.54
CA VAL A 71 -1.89 -29.22 16.02
C VAL A 71 -1.14 -30.44 16.52
N GLN A 72 -0.02 -30.81 15.88
CA GLN A 72 0.80 -31.96 16.32
C GLN A 72 1.55 -31.66 17.64
N THR A 73 1.91 -30.41 17.91
CA THR A 73 2.64 -30.02 19.12
C THR A 73 1.73 -29.65 20.29
N ASP A 74 0.69 -28.84 20.06
CA ASP A 74 -0.14 -28.22 21.09
C ASP A 74 -1.54 -28.86 21.22
N GLY A 75 -1.90 -29.74 20.30
CA GLY A 75 -3.21 -30.39 20.23
C GLY A 75 -4.26 -29.54 19.47
N LEU A 76 -5.31 -30.21 19.04
CA LEU A 76 -6.33 -29.69 18.12
C LEU A 76 -7.15 -28.54 18.74
N LEU A 77 -7.59 -28.69 20.00
CA LEU A 77 -8.42 -27.69 20.68
C LEU A 77 -7.65 -26.41 20.96
N THR A 78 -6.44 -26.51 21.49
CA THR A 78 -5.55 -25.37 21.80
C THR A 78 -5.21 -24.60 20.53
N THR A 79 -4.93 -25.32 19.44
CA THR A 79 -4.63 -24.69 18.14
C THR A 79 -5.84 -24.01 17.54
N TYR A 80 -7.03 -24.62 17.63
CA TYR A 80 -8.28 -24.02 17.17
C TYR A 80 -8.58 -22.71 17.91
N ASP A 81 -8.46 -22.70 19.24
CA ASP A 81 -8.65 -21.50 20.06
C ASP A 81 -7.63 -20.40 19.74
N ALA A 82 -6.38 -20.78 19.53
CA ALA A 82 -5.32 -19.83 19.11
C ALA A 82 -5.62 -19.19 17.74
N VAL A 83 -6.04 -20.00 16.75
CA VAL A 83 -6.43 -19.49 15.43
C VAL A 83 -7.65 -18.59 15.53
N LYS A 84 -8.66 -18.99 16.27
CA LYS A 84 -9.88 -18.22 16.50
C LYS A 84 -9.57 -16.89 17.20
N SER A 85 -8.75 -16.91 18.24
CA SER A 85 -8.29 -15.71 18.95
C SER A 85 -7.53 -14.77 18.05
N LYS A 86 -6.65 -15.29 17.18
CA LYS A 86 -5.89 -14.47 16.23
C LYS A 86 -6.77 -13.84 15.15
N LEU A 87 -7.77 -14.56 14.65
CA LEU A 87 -8.75 -14.03 13.70
C LEU A 87 -9.72 -13.05 14.35
N ALA A 88 -9.98 -13.16 15.66
CA ALA A 88 -10.81 -12.24 16.41
C ALA A 88 -10.13 -10.90 16.73
N GLN A 89 -8.81 -10.78 16.53
CA GLN A 89 -8.11 -9.51 16.67
C GLN A 89 -8.42 -8.61 15.46
N PRO A 90 -9.05 -7.44 15.69
CA PRO A 90 -9.36 -6.53 14.59
C PRO A 90 -8.07 -5.95 14.01
N LEU A 91 -8.05 -5.80 12.69
CA LEU A 91 -6.93 -5.22 11.94
C LEU A 91 -7.23 -3.76 11.61
N ALA A 92 -6.35 -2.83 11.96
CA ALA A 92 -6.44 -1.46 11.50
C ALA A 92 -6.20 -1.40 9.98
N LEU A 93 -7.10 -0.72 9.26
CA LEU A 93 -7.00 -0.54 7.81
C LEU A 93 -6.26 0.75 7.47
N GLY A 94 -5.69 0.79 6.27
CA GLY A 94 -4.98 1.94 5.73
C GLY A 94 -3.48 1.94 6.02
N TYR A 95 -2.75 2.65 5.15
CA TYR A 95 -1.31 2.86 5.22
C TYR A 95 -0.86 4.10 4.41
N CYS A 96 -1.78 4.99 4.10
CA CYS A 96 -1.54 6.22 3.34
C CYS A 96 -2.24 7.38 4.04
N ASN A 97 -1.56 7.96 5.02
CA ASN A 97 -2.09 8.99 5.91
C ASN A 97 -1.38 10.32 5.67
N VAL A 98 -2.15 11.39 5.69
CA VAL A 98 -1.66 12.77 5.66
C VAL A 98 -2.25 13.51 6.84
N GLY A 99 -1.45 14.36 7.48
CA GLY A 99 -1.93 15.17 8.58
C GLY A 99 -0.92 16.20 9.06
N ILE A 100 -1.24 16.78 10.21
CA ILE A 100 -0.43 17.80 10.87
C ILE A 100 0.17 17.19 12.14
N VAL A 101 1.46 17.37 12.34
CA VAL A 101 2.16 16.91 13.55
C VAL A 101 1.58 17.64 14.76
N HIS A 102 0.98 16.86 15.67
CA HIS A 102 0.39 17.35 16.92
C HIS A 102 1.38 17.26 18.08
N GLU A 103 2.18 16.20 18.15
CA GLU A 103 3.19 15.99 19.18
C GLU A 103 4.42 15.31 18.57
N VAL A 104 5.61 15.65 19.08
CA VAL A 104 6.89 15.10 18.64
C VAL A 104 7.53 14.37 19.81
N GLY A 105 7.81 13.09 19.63
CA GLY A 105 8.46 12.25 20.62
C GLY A 105 9.94 12.58 20.82
N ALA A 106 10.46 12.28 22.00
CA ALA A 106 11.87 12.51 22.31
C ALA A 106 12.80 11.83 21.25
N GLY A 107 13.87 12.52 20.87
CA GLY A 107 14.86 12.03 19.90
C GLY A 107 14.44 12.20 18.43
N VAL A 108 13.40 12.96 18.16
CA VAL A 108 13.02 13.38 16.80
C VAL A 108 13.40 14.85 16.62
N GLU A 109 14.34 15.14 15.73
CA GLU A 109 14.88 16.48 15.50
C GLU A 109 14.41 17.09 14.16
N ASP A 110 14.06 16.23 13.20
CA ASP A 110 13.75 16.65 11.83
C ASP A 110 12.31 17.17 11.66
N PHE A 111 11.45 17.00 12.68
CA PHE A 111 10.03 17.38 12.63
C PHE A 111 9.68 18.29 13.81
N LYS A 112 8.69 19.16 13.61
CA LYS A 112 8.12 20.01 14.66
C LYS A 112 6.59 20.00 14.63
N VAL A 113 5.97 20.39 15.73
CA VAL A 113 4.51 20.59 15.80
C VAL A 113 4.08 21.61 14.76
N GLY A 114 3.02 21.27 14.04
CA GLY A 114 2.49 22.08 12.93
C GLY A 114 3.05 21.69 11.55
N ASP A 115 4.08 20.84 11.45
CA ASP A 115 4.53 20.35 10.14
C ASP A 115 3.43 19.52 9.47
N ARG A 116 3.19 19.75 8.18
CA ARG A 116 2.37 18.89 7.31
C ARG A 116 3.18 17.68 6.88
N VAL A 117 2.66 16.49 7.12
CA VAL A 117 3.39 15.24 6.84
C VAL A 117 2.51 14.19 6.18
N VAL A 118 3.13 13.39 5.30
CA VAL A 118 2.62 12.09 4.88
C VAL A 118 3.24 11.00 5.75
N SER A 119 2.49 9.95 6.01
CA SER A 119 2.97 8.77 6.76
C SER A 119 2.29 7.48 6.30
N ASN A 120 2.85 6.34 6.71
CA ASN A 120 2.20 5.04 6.54
C ASN A 120 1.16 4.73 7.63
N GLY A 121 0.67 5.72 8.35
CA GLY A 121 -0.35 5.56 9.38
C GLY A 121 -1.66 4.99 8.85
N PRO A 122 -2.43 4.28 9.70
CA PRO A 122 -3.73 3.72 9.35
C PRO A 122 -4.81 4.82 9.21
N HIS A 123 -6.02 4.40 8.79
CA HIS A 123 -7.19 5.28 8.77
C HIS A 123 -7.71 5.53 10.18
N ALA A 124 -7.25 6.60 10.79
CA ALA A 124 -7.66 7.04 12.12
C ALA A 124 -7.54 8.56 12.28
N ASP A 125 -8.33 9.15 13.18
CA ASP A 125 -8.30 10.58 13.51
C ASP A 125 -6.90 11.05 13.95
N MET A 126 -6.24 10.20 14.77
CA MET A 126 -4.90 10.44 15.29
C MET A 126 -4.07 9.19 15.04
N VAL A 127 -2.87 9.36 14.50
CA VAL A 127 -1.96 8.25 14.23
C VAL A 127 -0.61 8.50 14.89
N LYS A 128 -0.06 7.46 15.54
CA LYS A 128 1.30 7.45 16.05
C LYS A 128 2.19 6.69 15.08
N VAL A 129 3.16 7.36 14.49
CA VAL A 129 4.02 6.80 13.44
C VAL A 129 5.49 7.06 13.74
N PRO A 130 6.40 6.08 13.54
CA PRO A 130 7.83 6.31 13.64
C PRO A 130 8.31 7.37 12.65
N LYS A 131 9.31 8.15 13.04
CA LYS A 131 9.84 9.26 12.23
C LYS A 131 10.29 8.83 10.83
N ASN A 132 10.88 7.64 10.70
CA ASN A 132 11.39 7.12 9.43
C ASN A 132 10.27 6.69 8.44
N LEU A 133 9.03 6.66 8.90
CA LEU A 133 7.84 6.39 8.10
C LEU A 133 7.00 7.66 7.84
N CYS A 134 7.62 8.84 8.04
CA CYS A 134 7.02 10.14 7.81
C CYS A 134 7.88 10.98 6.87
N ALA A 135 7.26 11.82 6.03
CA ALA A 135 7.95 12.81 5.21
C ALA A 135 7.17 14.13 5.20
N LYS A 136 7.89 15.27 5.19
CA LYS A 136 7.28 16.60 5.09
C LYS A 136 6.70 16.82 3.70
N ILE A 137 5.54 17.43 3.66
CA ILE A 137 4.84 17.77 2.41
C ILE A 137 5.28 19.15 1.96
N PRO A 138 5.75 19.35 0.70
CA PRO A 138 6.01 20.65 0.12
C PRO A 138 4.76 21.55 0.11
N ASP A 139 4.94 22.87 0.27
CA ASP A 139 3.82 23.81 0.41
C ASP A 139 2.88 23.82 -0.82
N ASN A 140 3.42 23.57 -2.01
CA ASN A 140 2.66 23.53 -3.26
C ASN A 140 2.03 22.16 -3.56
N VAL A 141 2.13 21.18 -2.67
CA VAL A 141 1.47 19.88 -2.78
C VAL A 141 0.27 19.83 -1.85
N SER A 142 -0.91 19.52 -2.38
CA SER A 142 -2.14 19.37 -1.58
C SER A 142 -2.11 18.12 -0.70
N ASP A 143 -2.88 18.09 0.40
CA ASP A 143 -3.03 16.91 1.25
C ASP A 143 -3.60 15.73 0.48
N GLU A 144 -4.54 15.98 -0.45
CA GLU A 144 -5.10 14.95 -1.31
C GLU A 144 -4.03 14.31 -2.19
N SER A 145 -3.23 15.13 -2.86
CA SER A 145 -2.12 14.63 -3.69
C SER A 145 -1.07 13.90 -2.85
N ALA A 146 -0.66 14.47 -1.73
CA ALA A 146 0.33 13.88 -0.85
C ALA A 146 -0.09 12.51 -0.31
N SER A 147 -1.39 12.23 -0.14
CA SER A 147 -1.89 10.95 0.33
C SER A 147 -1.51 9.76 -0.58
N PHE A 148 -1.16 10.03 -1.84
CA PHE A 148 -0.66 9.03 -2.79
C PHE A 148 0.83 8.71 -2.62
N ALA A 149 1.59 9.46 -1.83
CA ALA A 149 3.05 9.33 -1.80
C ALA A 149 3.51 7.93 -1.34
N VAL A 150 2.86 7.34 -0.34
CA VAL A 150 3.21 6.00 0.16
C VAL A 150 2.95 4.94 -0.90
N VAL A 151 1.76 4.94 -1.52
CA VAL A 151 1.43 3.96 -2.57
C VAL A 151 2.27 4.15 -3.84
N ALA A 152 2.59 5.40 -4.20
CA ALA A 152 3.46 5.70 -5.33
C ALA A 152 4.89 5.21 -5.10
N SER A 153 5.37 5.24 -3.85
CA SER A 153 6.70 4.74 -3.49
C SER A 153 6.84 3.23 -3.69
N ILE A 154 5.75 2.46 -3.70
CA ILE A 154 5.75 1.05 -4.07
C ILE A 154 6.15 0.90 -5.55
N GLY A 155 5.56 1.68 -6.44
CA GLY A 155 5.94 1.74 -7.85
C GLY A 155 7.36 2.25 -8.06
N LEU A 156 7.74 3.30 -7.31
CA LEU A 156 9.09 3.86 -7.38
C LEU A 156 10.17 2.86 -6.95
N GLN A 157 9.90 2.02 -5.92
CA GLN A 157 10.82 0.95 -5.55
C GLN A 157 11.02 -0.04 -6.70
N GLY A 158 9.95 -0.43 -7.38
CA GLY A 158 10.04 -1.26 -8.59
C GLY A 158 10.91 -0.63 -9.67
N ILE A 159 10.77 0.68 -9.91
CA ILE A 159 11.60 1.44 -10.85
C ILE A 159 13.07 1.44 -10.41
N ARG A 160 13.34 1.64 -9.11
CA ARG A 160 14.72 1.62 -8.60
C ARG A 160 15.42 0.27 -8.78
N LEU A 161 14.69 -0.82 -8.60
CA LEU A 161 15.22 -2.17 -8.86
C LEU A 161 15.44 -2.40 -10.36
N ALA A 162 14.57 -1.85 -11.21
CA ALA A 162 14.71 -1.94 -12.66
C ALA A 162 15.87 -1.08 -13.20
N GLN A 163 16.32 -0.06 -12.48
CA GLN A 163 17.43 0.84 -12.87
C GLN A 163 17.30 1.36 -14.33
N PRO A 164 16.18 2.00 -14.68
CA PRO A 164 15.99 2.47 -16.06
C PRO A 164 16.97 3.59 -16.41
N THR A 165 17.36 3.62 -17.68
CA THR A 165 18.14 4.72 -18.26
C THR A 165 17.32 5.49 -19.29
N LEU A 166 17.72 6.72 -19.56
CA LEU A 166 17.03 7.61 -20.50
C LEU A 166 16.88 6.94 -21.89
N GLY A 167 15.66 6.94 -22.42
CA GLY A 167 15.34 6.42 -23.74
C GLY A 167 14.98 4.93 -23.80
N GLU A 168 15.12 4.19 -22.70
CA GLU A 168 14.71 2.77 -22.63
C GLU A 168 13.21 2.58 -22.85
N SER A 169 12.84 1.39 -23.32
CA SER A 169 11.46 0.94 -23.54
C SER A 169 11.01 0.07 -22.39
N PHE A 170 10.02 0.51 -21.64
CA PHE A 170 9.44 -0.25 -20.52
C PHE A 170 8.01 -0.66 -20.78
N VAL A 171 7.62 -1.83 -20.28
CA VAL A 171 6.23 -2.26 -20.19
C VAL A 171 5.77 -2.23 -18.74
N VAL A 172 4.57 -1.73 -18.51
CA VAL A 172 3.86 -1.84 -17.22
C VAL A 172 2.66 -2.74 -17.42
N THR A 173 2.69 -3.93 -16.81
CA THR A 173 1.58 -4.89 -16.85
C THR A 173 0.68 -4.70 -15.64
N GLY A 174 -0.55 -4.26 -15.88
CA GLY A 174 -1.53 -3.85 -14.87
C GLY A 174 -1.56 -2.32 -14.73
N ALA A 175 -2.60 -1.67 -15.28
CA ALA A 175 -2.85 -0.24 -15.19
C ALA A 175 -3.79 0.13 -14.00
N GLY A 176 -3.65 -0.57 -12.87
CA GLY A 176 -4.26 -0.16 -11.60
C GLY A 176 -3.57 1.08 -11.02
N LEU A 177 -3.94 1.47 -9.79
CA LEU A 177 -3.39 2.67 -9.14
C LEU A 177 -1.85 2.69 -9.14
N ILE A 178 -1.19 1.62 -8.68
CA ILE A 178 0.28 1.53 -8.67
C ILE A 178 0.84 1.57 -10.09
N GLY A 179 0.20 0.89 -11.05
CA GLY A 179 0.63 0.88 -12.45
C GLY A 179 0.59 2.26 -13.10
N LEU A 180 -0.50 3.01 -12.91
CA LEU A 180 -0.66 4.36 -13.46
C LEU A 180 0.34 5.36 -12.84
N LEU A 181 0.65 5.23 -11.55
CA LEU A 181 1.71 5.99 -10.89
C LEU A 181 3.10 5.60 -11.44
N THR A 182 3.36 4.30 -11.63
CA THR A 182 4.62 3.79 -12.21
C THR A 182 4.83 4.30 -13.65
N ILE A 183 3.78 4.33 -14.46
CA ILE A 183 3.81 4.86 -15.85
C ILE A 183 4.28 6.31 -15.85
N GLN A 184 3.69 7.16 -15.03
CA GLN A 184 4.07 8.57 -14.94
C GLN A 184 5.54 8.74 -14.52
N MET A 185 5.99 8.00 -13.50
CA MET A 185 7.38 8.08 -13.01
C MET A 185 8.38 7.57 -14.06
N LEU A 186 8.09 6.51 -14.80
CA LEU A 186 8.93 6.06 -15.93
C LEU A 186 8.97 7.09 -17.05
N ARG A 187 7.83 7.72 -17.37
CA ARG A 187 7.78 8.81 -18.36
C ARG A 187 8.61 10.01 -17.91
N ALA A 188 8.51 10.40 -16.64
CA ALA A 188 9.33 11.46 -16.06
C ALA A 188 10.83 11.14 -16.09
N ASN A 189 11.20 9.86 -15.99
CA ASN A 189 12.59 9.38 -16.14
C ASN A 189 13.05 9.30 -17.62
N GLY A 190 12.21 9.70 -18.58
CA GLY A 190 12.54 9.73 -20.00
C GLY A 190 12.44 8.39 -20.72
N CYS A 191 11.74 7.42 -20.13
CA CYS A 191 11.49 6.13 -20.77
C CYS A 191 10.28 6.22 -21.72
N ARG A 192 10.29 5.38 -22.76
CA ARG A 192 9.07 5.04 -23.51
C ARG A 192 8.31 3.98 -22.70
N VAL A 193 6.99 4.11 -22.60
CA VAL A 193 6.18 3.19 -21.78
C VAL A 193 5.02 2.62 -22.57
N LEU A 194 4.83 1.29 -22.48
CA LEU A 194 3.66 0.58 -22.94
C LEU A 194 2.88 0.05 -21.72
N ALA A 195 1.61 0.39 -21.61
CA ALA A 195 0.70 -0.11 -20.59
C ALA A 195 -0.12 -1.29 -21.11
N ILE A 196 -0.22 -2.36 -20.33
CA ILE A 196 -1.04 -3.54 -20.65
C ILE A 196 -2.08 -3.73 -19.54
N ASP A 197 -3.35 -3.72 -19.90
CA ASP A 197 -4.48 -4.02 -18.99
C ASP A 197 -5.69 -4.51 -19.79
N PHE A 198 -6.61 -5.19 -19.13
CA PHE A 198 -7.89 -5.62 -19.73
C PHE A 198 -8.97 -4.52 -19.69
N ASP A 199 -8.80 -3.53 -18.80
CA ASP A 199 -9.74 -2.43 -18.57
C ASP A 199 -9.38 -1.22 -19.44
N GLN A 200 -10.24 -0.93 -20.43
CA GLN A 200 -10.01 0.17 -21.36
C GLN A 200 -9.98 1.53 -20.67
N SER A 201 -10.80 1.75 -19.63
CA SER A 201 -10.84 3.03 -18.92
C SER A 201 -9.50 3.35 -18.24
N LYS A 202 -8.83 2.35 -17.70
CA LYS A 202 -7.48 2.47 -17.13
C LYS A 202 -6.41 2.69 -18.19
N LEU A 203 -6.55 2.04 -19.35
CA LEU A 203 -5.65 2.27 -20.48
C LEU A 203 -5.82 3.68 -21.06
N ASP A 204 -7.02 4.22 -21.07
CA ASP A 204 -7.26 5.59 -21.50
C ASP A 204 -6.55 6.61 -20.58
N LEU A 205 -6.55 6.37 -19.26
CA LEU A 205 -5.74 7.15 -18.32
C LEU A 205 -4.23 6.95 -18.57
N ALA A 206 -3.77 5.71 -18.80
CA ALA A 206 -2.38 5.46 -19.13
C ALA A 206 -1.94 6.22 -20.40
N LYS A 207 -2.81 6.30 -21.40
CA LYS A 207 -2.58 7.07 -22.63
C LYS A 207 -2.50 8.58 -22.35
N GLN A 208 -3.37 9.11 -21.48
CA GLN A 208 -3.29 10.51 -21.03
C GLN A 208 -1.94 10.82 -20.35
N PHE A 209 -1.38 9.84 -19.63
CA PHE A 209 -0.05 9.95 -19.00
C PHE A 209 1.12 9.68 -19.98
N GLY A 210 0.82 9.56 -21.28
CA GLY A 210 1.83 9.45 -22.34
C GLY A 210 2.36 8.04 -22.59
N ALA A 211 1.65 7.00 -22.17
CA ALA A 211 1.97 5.61 -22.53
C ALA A 211 1.28 5.21 -23.84
N ASP A 212 1.93 4.30 -24.59
CA ASP A 212 1.24 3.45 -25.55
C ASP A 212 0.43 2.39 -24.78
N ILE A 213 -0.57 1.79 -25.43
CA ILE A 213 -1.50 0.87 -24.75
C ILE A 213 -1.63 -0.46 -25.50
N CYS A 214 -1.90 -1.53 -24.76
CA CYS A 214 -2.28 -2.85 -25.27
C CYS A 214 -3.44 -3.39 -24.43
N ASN A 215 -4.54 -3.80 -25.08
CA ASN A 215 -5.71 -4.37 -24.44
C ASN A 215 -5.93 -5.84 -24.86
N PRO A 216 -5.44 -6.82 -24.07
CA PRO A 216 -5.67 -8.24 -24.38
C PRO A 216 -7.15 -8.62 -24.37
N GLY A 217 -8.02 -7.89 -23.65
CA GLY A 217 -9.48 -8.09 -23.69
C GLY A 217 -10.12 -7.80 -25.04
N LYS A 218 -9.42 -7.08 -25.93
CA LYS A 218 -9.81 -6.82 -27.32
C LYS A 218 -9.12 -7.74 -28.33
N GLY A 219 -8.41 -8.76 -27.85
CA GLY A 219 -7.71 -9.74 -28.71
C GLY A 219 -6.29 -9.31 -29.13
N GLU A 220 -5.73 -8.24 -28.54
CA GLU A 220 -4.33 -7.88 -28.79
C GLU A 220 -3.39 -8.83 -28.03
N ASP A 221 -2.35 -9.32 -28.73
CA ASP A 221 -1.30 -10.14 -28.10
C ASP A 221 -0.25 -9.25 -27.44
N PRO A 222 -0.11 -9.29 -26.10
CA PRO A 222 0.85 -8.48 -25.38
C PRO A 222 2.29 -8.65 -25.84
N VAL A 223 2.68 -9.87 -26.25
CA VAL A 223 4.04 -10.15 -26.70
C VAL A 223 4.30 -9.51 -28.05
N ALA A 224 3.38 -9.69 -29.00
CA ALA A 224 3.49 -9.11 -30.34
C ALA A 224 3.49 -7.56 -30.28
N VAL A 225 2.61 -6.96 -29.45
CA VAL A 225 2.55 -5.50 -29.25
C VAL A 225 3.83 -5.00 -28.58
N GLY A 226 4.35 -5.69 -27.55
CA GLY A 226 5.61 -5.32 -26.87
C GLY A 226 6.83 -5.38 -27.81
N LEU A 227 6.90 -6.39 -28.68
CA LEU A 227 7.94 -6.49 -29.71
C LEU A 227 7.82 -5.36 -30.76
N ALA A 228 6.61 -5.06 -31.23
CA ALA A 228 6.39 -3.95 -32.15
C ALA A 228 6.75 -2.60 -31.51
N PHE A 229 6.32 -2.35 -30.27
CA PHE A 229 6.65 -1.16 -29.49
C PHE A 229 8.16 -0.95 -29.36
N SER A 230 8.91 -2.02 -29.15
CA SER A 230 10.38 -2.01 -29.04
C SER A 230 11.10 -2.10 -30.40
N ARG A 231 10.39 -1.92 -31.52
CA ARG A 231 10.93 -1.97 -32.89
C ARG A 231 11.55 -3.34 -33.24
N GLY A 232 11.00 -4.42 -32.68
CA GLY A 232 11.46 -5.80 -32.93
C GLY A 232 12.65 -6.25 -32.09
N VAL A 233 13.27 -5.37 -31.29
CA VAL A 233 14.46 -5.69 -30.47
C VAL A 233 14.10 -6.40 -29.16
N GLY A 234 12.89 -6.17 -28.67
CA GLY A 234 12.44 -6.51 -27.33
C GLY A 234 12.60 -5.36 -26.34
N VAL A 235 11.76 -5.34 -25.30
CA VAL A 235 11.75 -4.24 -24.33
C VAL A 235 12.88 -4.35 -23.32
N ASP A 236 13.37 -3.23 -22.81
CA ASP A 236 14.48 -3.14 -21.86
C ASP A 236 14.07 -3.62 -20.47
N GLY A 237 12.82 -3.38 -20.08
CA GLY A 237 12.29 -3.84 -18.81
C GLY A 237 10.79 -3.96 -18.79
N VAL A 238 10.31 -4.79 -17.86
CA VAL A 238 8.88 -4.96 -17.56
C VAL A 238 8.67 -4.81 -16.07
N ILE A 239 7.73 -3.96 -15.68
CA ILE A 239 7.28 -3.84 -14.29
C ILE A 239 5.86 -4.40 -14.20
N ILE A 240 5.68 -5.46 -13.41
CA ILE A 240 4.40 -6.15 -13.25
C ILE A 240 3.75 -5.63 -11.98
N THR A 241 2.68 -4.85 -12.13
CA THR A 241 1.86 -4.30 -11.03
C THR A 241 0.49 -4.98 -10.94
N ALA A 242 0.21 -5.94 -11.83
CA ALA A 242 -1.02 -6.71 -11.84
C ALA A 242 -1.15 -7.62 -10.61
N SER A 243 -2.40 -7.90 -10.21
CA SER A 243 -2.73 -8.88 -9.19
C SER A 243 -3.55 -10.00 -9.82
N THR A 244 -2.97 -11.19 -9.93
CA THR A 244 -3.58 -12.38 -10.53
C THR A 244 -2.98 -13.66 -9.96
N LYS A 245 -3.68 -14.78 -10.13
CA LYS A 245 -3.18 -16.10 -9.69
C LYS A 245 -2.40 -16.85 -10.79
N VAL A 246 -2.47 -16.37 -12.04
CA VAL A 246 -1.80 -17.03 -13.17
C VAL A 246 -0.39 -16.49 -13.38
N SER A 247 0.46 -17.27 -14.05
CA SER A 247 1.86 -16.92 -14.33
C SER A 247 2.04 -16.20 -15.67
N ASP A 248 0.97 -16.03 -16.46
CA ASP A 248 1.02 -15.44 -17.79
C ASP A 248 1.72 -14.07 -17.85
N PRO A 249 1.49 -13.13 -16.90
CA PRO A 249 2.18 -11.85 -16.96
C PRO A 249 3.71 -11.99 -16.94
N VAL A 250 4.24 -12.93 -16.16
CA VAL A 250 5.69 -13.15 -16.08
C VAL A 250 6.22 -13.85 -17.34
N THR A 251 5.47 -14.82 -17.86
CA THR A 251 5.81 -15.51 -19.12
C THR A 251 5.81 -14.53 -20.31
N GLN A 252 4.79 -13.69 -20.40
CA GLN A 252 4.70 -12.66 -21.43
C GLN A 252 5.83 -11.63 -21.31
N ALA A 253 6.14 -11.20 -20.08
CA ALA A 253 7.27 -10.30 -19.80
C ALA A 253 8.59 -10.89 -20.28
N ALA A 254 8.86 -12.18 -20.02
CA ALA A 254 10.06 -12.85 -20.47
C ALA A 254 10.13 -12.91 -22.00
N ARG A 255 9.01 -13.23 -22.66
CA ARG A 255 8.98 -13.38 -24.12
C ARG A 255 9.15 -12.05 -24.86
N MET A 256 8.59 -10.94 -24.36
CA MET A 256 8.73 -9.63 -25.00
C MET A 256 10.03 -8.90 -24.65
N SER A 257 10.78 -9.33 -23.63
CA SER A 257 12.03 -8.72 -23.22
C SER A 257 13.16 -9.01 -24.22
N ARG A 258 14.07 -8.03 -24.41
CA ARG A 258 15.34 -8.25 -25.12
C ARG A 258 16.29 -9.15 -24.30
N LYS A 259 17.41 -9.55 -24.90
CA LYS A 259 18.51 -10.19 -24.14
C LYS A 259 18.95 -9.26 -22.99
N ARG A 260 19.14 -9.85 -21.79
CA ARG A 260 19.51 -9.14 -20.55
C ARG A 260 18.50 -8.10 -20.11
N GLY A 261 17.23 -8.26 -20.52
CA GLY A 261 16.11 -7.46 -20.03
C GLY A 261 15.82 -7.72 -18.54
N ARG A 262 15.10 -6.79 -17.92
CA ARG A 262 14.83 -6.82 -16.47
C ARG A 262 13.32 -6.93 -16.23
N ILE A 263 12.92 -7.83 -15.35
CA ILE A 263 11.52 -8.04 -14.98
C ILE A 263 11.40 -7.83 -13.49
N ILE A 264 10.57 -6.87 -13.10
CA ILE A 264 10.32 -6.54 -11.68
C ILE A 264 8.87 -6.83 -11.34
N LEU A 265 8.67 -7.72 -10.38
CA LEU A 265 7.35 -8.03 -9.84
C LEU A 265 7.05 -7.14 -8.63
N VAL A 266 6.16 -6.19 -8.82
CA VAL A 266 5.64 -5.30 -7.77
C VAL A 266 4.30 -5.80 -7.25
N GLY A 267 3.46 -6.33 -8.14
CA GLY A 267 2.17 -6.90 -7.83
C GLY A 267 2.24 -8.34 -7.30
N VAL A 268 1.19 -9.09 -7.55
CA VAL A 268 1.09 -10.51 -7.13
C VAL A 268 0.68 -11.36 -8.32
N THR A 269 1.51 -12.34 -8.68
CA THR A 269 1.23 -13.28 -9.78
C THR A 269 1.56 -14.72 -9.37
N GLY A 270 1.10 -15.69 -10.15
CA GLY A 270 1.66 -17.03 -10.12
C GLY A 270 3.14 -17.00 -10.54
N LEU A 271 3.94 -17.92 -9.98
CA LEU A 271 5.38 -18.01 -10.23
C LEU A 271 5.78 -19.41 -10.74
N GLU A 272 4.89 -20.05 -11.49
CA GLU A 272 5.23 -21.27 -12.23
C GLU A 272 5.94 -20.84 -13.51
N LEU A 273 7.28 -20.87 -13.48
CA LEU A 273 8.12 -20.29 -14.52
C LEU A 273 8.79 -21.39 -15.35
N ASN A 274 8.78 -21.19 -16.69
CA ASN A 274 9.56 -22.04 -17.57
C ASN A 274 10.97 -21.46 -17.72
N ARG A 275 11.98 -22.20 -17.31
CA ARG A 275 13.40 -21.80 -17.44
C ARG A 275 13.77 -21.38 -18.86
N ALA A 276 13.22 -22.02 -19.90
CA ALA A 276 13.55 -21.71 -21.29
C ALA A 276 13.23 -20.26 -21.69
N ASP A 277 12.14 -19.67 -21.16
CA ASP A 277 11.76 -18.29 -21.46
C ASP A 277 12.80 -17.27 -20.94
N PHE A 278 13.61 -17.64 -19.95
CA PHE A 278 14.62 -16.78 -19.31
C PHE A 278 16.04 -17.07 -19.77
N TYR A 279 16.38 -18.34 -19.97
CA TYR A 279 17.75 -18.82 -20.14
C TYR A 279 18.45 -18.25 -21.37
N GLU A 280 17.82 -18.33 -22.55
CA GLU A 280 18.42 -17.88 -23.81
C GLU A 280 18.67 -16.36 -23.87
N LYS A 281 17.86 -15.61 -23.10
CA LYS A 281 17.93 -14.16 -23.03
C LYS A 281 18.72 -13.65 -21.82
N GLU A 282 19.16 -14.54 -20.91
CA GLU A 282 19.87 -14.16 -19.68
C GLU A 282 19.10 -13.06 -18.92
N LEU A 283 17.78 -13.28 -18.68
CA LEU A 283 16.90 -12.29 -18.06
C LEU A 283 17.13 -12.18 -16.55
N SER A 284 17.02 -10.97 -16.02
CA SER A 284 16.92 -10.73 -14.59
C SER A 284 15.46 -10.71 -14.18
N PHE A 285 15.10 -11.42 -13.09
CA PHE A 285 13.80 -11.39 -12.46
C PHE A 285 13.96 -11.09 -10.98
N GLN A 286 13.25 -10.07 -10.49
CA GLN A 286 13.31 -9.68 -9.09
C GLN A 286 11.93 -9.30 -8.55
N VAL A 287 11.64 -9.73 -7.32
CA VAL A 287 10.43 -9.32 -6.57
C VAL A 287 10.75 -8.05 -5.80
N SER A 288 9.89 -7.04 -5.93
CA SER A 288 9.99 -5.78 -5.20
C SER A 288 9.33 -5.90 -3.83
N CYS A 289 9.98 -5.34 -2.82
CA CYS A 289 9.45 -5.32 -1.46
C CYS A 289 8.88 -3.93 -1.11
N SER A 290 7.56 -3.80 -1.13
CA SER A 290 6.83 -2.63 -0.68
C SER A 290 7.44 -1.31 -1.18
N TYR A 291 7.65 -0.32 -0.31
CA TYR A 291 8.19 1.01 -0.67
C TYR A 291 9.71 1.17 -0.45
N GLY A 292 10.41 0.07 -0.24
CA GLY A 292 11.87 0.05 -0.35
C GLY A 292 12.64 -0.34 0.90
N PRO A 293 13.96 -0.14 0.91
CA PRO A 293 14.85 -0.47 2.03
C PRO A 293 14.42 0.20 3.33
N GLY A 294 14.43 -0.55 4.41
CA GLY A 294 13.89 -0.18 5.72
C GLY A 294 12.64 -0.99 6.05
N ARG A 295 11.90 -1.45 5.04
CA ARG A 295 10.66 -2.19 5.25
C ARG A 295 10.91 -3.53 5.94
N TYR A 296 10.17 -3.78 7.03
CA TYR A 296 10.33 -4.94 7.92
C TYR A 296 11.65 -4.98 8.71
N ASP A 297 12.45 -3.92 8.69
CA ASP A 297 13.62 -3.76 9.57
C ASP A 297 13.21 -2.97 10.81
N THR A 298 13.12 -3.65 11.98
CA THR A 298 12.71 -3.02 13.22
C THR A 298 13.71 -1.97 13.73
N GLU A 299 15.00 -2.07 13.35
CA GLU A 299 15.98 -1.02 13.66
C GLU A 299 15.63 0.28 12.93
N TYR A 300 15.23 0.17 11.67
CA TYR A 300 14.85 1.32 10.86
C TYR A 300 13.44 1.83 11.20
N GLU A 301 12.42 0.94 11.12
CA GLU A 301 11.02 1.32 11.30
C GLU A 301 10.73 1.71 12.75
N ASP A 302 11.06 0.85 13.75
CA ASP A 302 10.59 1.05 15.12
C ASP A 302 11.56 1.90 15.97
N LYS A 303 12.89 1.70 15.79
CA LYS A 303 13.89 2.39 16.59
C LYS A 303 14.39 3.69 15.97
N GLY A 304 14.06 3.94 14.70
CA GLY A 304 14.42 5.16 13.99
C GLY A 304 15.90 5.27 13.62
N ASN A 305 16.62 4.15 13.57
CA ASN A 305 18.03 4.09 13.15
C ASN A 305 18.08 4.07 11.62
N ASP A 306 18.60 5.14 11.03
CA ASP A 306 18.73 5.22 9.56
C ASP A 306 20.00 4.50 9.08
N TYR A 307 19.97 4.02 7.84
CA TYR A 307 21.15 3.47 7.19
C TYR A 307 22.15 4.56 6.81
N PRO A 308 23.46 4.25 6.78
CA PRO A 308 24.45 5.19 6.26
C PRO A 308 24.10 5.60 4.84
N PHE A 309 23.90 6.90 4.61
CA PHE A 309 23.38 7.46 3.36
C PHE A 309 24.19 7.04 2.12
N GLY A 310 25.51 6.94 2.24
CA GLY A 310 26.38 6.54 1.13
C GLY A 310 26.22 5.08 0.69
N PHE A 311 25.63 4.22 1.53
CA PHE A 311 25.41 2.81 1.24
C PHE A 311 23.97 2.48 0.87
N VAL A 312 23.00 3.16 1.49
CA VAL A 312 21.57 2.99 1.18
C VAL A 312 20.99 4.36 0.85
N ARG A 313 21.11 4.75 -0.43
CA ARG A 313 20.63 6.06 -0.91
C ARG A 313 19.11 6.21 -0.80
N TRP A 314 18.37 5.14 -1.09
CA TRP A 314 16.92 5.15 -1.22
C TRP A 314 16.27 4.22 -0.20
N THR A 315 15.94 4.78 0.97
CA THR A 315 15.08 4.14 1.97
C THR A 315 13.62 4.42 1.65
N GLU A 316 12.71 3.73 2.31
CA GLU A 316 11.26 3.98 2.19
C GLU A 316 10.90 5.45 2.46
N GLN A 317 11.45 6.10 3.51
CA GLN A 317 11.24 7.52 3.77
C GLN A 317 11.73 8.39 2.60
N ARG A 318 12.93 8.11 2.08
CA ARG A 318 13.51 8.89 0.96
C ARG A 318 12.75 8.66 -0.34
N ASN A 319 12.08 7.51 -0.49
CA ASN A 319 11.15 7.30 -1.58
C ASN A 319 9.88 8.15 -1.42
N PHE A 320 9.34 8.31 -0.19
CA PHE A 320 8.23 9.25 0.05
C PHE A 320 8.62 10.68 -0.34
N VAL A 321 9.80 11.15 0.10
CA VAL A 321 10.32 12.47 -0.27
C VAL A 321 10.45 12.62 -1.78
N ALA A 322 11.05 11.63 -2.47
CA ALA A 322 11.23 11.71 -3.92
C ALA A 322 9.89 11.77 -4.68
N VAL A 323 8.86 11.07 -4.22
CA VAL A 323 7.52 11.14 -4.80
C VAL A 323 6.90 12.52 -4.58
N LEU A 324 7.01 13.07 -3.37
CA LEU A 324 6.51 14.40 -3.06
C LEU A 324 7.23 15.49 -3.89
N ASP A 325 8.54 15.37 -4.09
CA ASP A 325 9.31 16.26 -4.97
C ASP A 325 8.82 16.19 -6.42
N MET A 326 8.49 15.00 -6.93
CA MET A 326 7.92 14.83 -8.27
C MET A 326 6.53 15.47 -8.39
N MET A 327 5.70 15.37 -7.34
CA MET A 327 4.40 16.07 -7.28
C MET A 327 4.60 17.58 -7.27
N ALA A 328 5.52 18.08 -6.44
CA ALA A 328 5.85 19.52 -6.35
C ALA A 328 6.37 20.08 -7.68
N ALA A 329 7.13 19.30 -8.43
CA ALA A 329 7.64 19.65 -9.76
C ALA A 329 6.60 19.48 -10.89
N GLY A 330 5.38 18.96 -10.60
CA GLY A 330 4.36 18.69 -11.61
C GLY A 330 4.66 17.49 -12.50
N SER A 331 5.68 16.68 -12.18
CA SER A 331 6.06 15.48 -12.94
C SER A 331 5.19 14.26 -12.63
N LEU A 332 4.46 14.31 -11.52
CA LEU A 332 3.51 13.28 -11.08
C LEU A 332 2.17 13.94 -10.76
N ASN A 333 1.15 13.67 -11.58
CA ASN A 333 -0.20 14.17 -11.39
C ASN A 333 -1.14 13.05 -10.94
N VAL A 334 -1.66 13.16 -9.72
CA VAL A 334 -2.54 12.14 -9.13
C VAL A 334 -4.02 12.53 -9.16
N GLU A 335 -4.36 13.76 -9.53
CA GLU A 335 -5.75 14.24 -9.55
C GLU A 335 -6.69 13.34 -10.37
N PRO A 336 -6.32 12.88 -11.60
CA PRO A 336 -7.17 11.97 -12.35
C PRO A 336 -7.35 10.57 -11.72
N LEU A 337 -6.57 10.26 -10.69
CA LEU A 337 -6.62 8.97 -9.99
C LEU A 337 -7.56 9.00 -8.77
N ILE A 338 -8.03 10.18 -8.37
CA ILE A 338 -9.00 10.36 -7.29
C ILE A 338 -10.39 10.10 -7.84
N THR A 339 -10.94 8.92 -7.51
CA THR A 339 -12.25 8.52 -8.06
C THR A 339 -13.41 8.97 -7.18
N GLN A 340 -13.24 8.96 -5.87
CA GLN A 340 -14.29 9.36 -4.91
C GLN A 340 -13.70 9.99 -3.65
N ARG A 341 -14.49 10.79 -2.96
CA ARG A 341 -14.17 11.44 -1.68
C ARG A 341 -15.29 11.15 -0.70
N PHE A 342 -14.95 10.75 0.51
CA PHE A 342 -15.87 10.46 1.60
C PHE A 342 -15.45 11.20 2.86
N GLU A 343 -16.40 11.60 3.68
CA GLU A 343 -16.12 11.97 5.06
C GLU A 343 -15.71 10.72 5.86
N PHE A 344 -14.83 10.88 6.84
CA PHE A 344 -14.35 9.75 7.64
C PHE A 344 -15.48 9.04 8.38
N GLU A 345 -16.51 9.77 8.80
CA GLU A 345 -17.71 9.23 9.42
C GLU A 345 -18.48 8.26 8.51
N ASP A 346 -18.36 8.46 7.20
CA ASP A 346 -18.96 7.63 6.15
C ASP A 346 -17.99 6.53 5.60
N ALA A 347 -16.91 6.23 6.30
CA ALA A 347 -15.88 5.30 5.84
C ALA A 347 -16.44 3.90 5.49
N THR A 348 -17.47 3.43 6.19
CA THR A 348 -18.14 2.16 5.84
C THR A 348 -18.70 2.18 4.43
N LYS A 349 -19.31 3.29 4.00
CA LYS A 349 -19.82 3.47 2.64
C LYS A 349 -18.67 3.45 1.61
N ALA A 350 -17.50 4.01 1.97
CA ALA A 350 -16.31 3.96 1.11
C ALA A 350 -15.84 2.51 0.88
N TYR A 351 -15.89 1.66 1.91
CA TYR A 351 -15.53 0.25 1.78
C TYR A 351 -16.60 -0.59 1.06
N ASP A 352 -17.87 -0.22 1.16
CA ASP A 352 -18.92 -0.83 0.35
C ASP A 352 -18.72 -0.48 -1.13
N ALA A 353 -18.52 0.80 -1.45
CA ALA A 353 -18.18 1.25 -2.81
C ALA A 353 -16.93 0.55 -3.35
N LEU A 354 -15.89 0.38 -2.52
CA LEU A 354 -14.66 -0.33 -2.88
C LEU A 354 -14.91 -1.78 -3.30
N THR A 355 -15.88 -2.45 -2.67
CA THR A 355 -16.20 -3.87 -2.96
C THR A 355 -17.15 -4.03 -4.14
N GLU A 356 -18.05 -3.09 -4.35
CA GLU A 356 -19.06 -3.11 -5.41
C GLU A 356 -18.49 -2.61 -6.75
N ASP A 357 -17.75 -1.49 -6.72
CA ASP A 357 -17.16 -0.88 -7.91
C ASP A 357 -15.67 -1.26 -8.06
N LYS A 358 -15.38 -2.07 -9.10
CA LYS A 358 -14.01 -2.47 -9.44
C LYS A 358 -13.22 -1.40 -10.20
N SER A 359 -13.88 -0.37 -10.70
CA SER A 359 -13.25 0.71 -11.47
C SER A 359 -12.56 1.73 -10.59
N GLY A 360 -12.92 1.83 -9.30
CA GLY A 360 -12.32 2.75 -8.35
C GLY A 360 -10.81 2.57 -8.21
N LEU A 361 -10.06 3.67 -8.30
CA LEU A 361 -8.60 3.71 -8.17
C LEU A 361 -8.17 4.22 -6.78
N GLY A 362 -8.38 5.48 -6.49
CA GLY A 362 -8.08 6.12 -5.21
C GLY A 362 -9.35 6.72 -4.59
N LEU A 363 -9.72 6.25 -3.41
CA LEU A 363 -10.82 6.80 -2.63
C LEU A 363 -10.23 7.56 -1.44
N LEU A 364 -10.64 8.81 -1.26
CA LEU A 364 -10.13 9.64 -0.17
C LEU A 364 -11.11 9.68 1.00
N LEU A 365 -10.55 9.60 2.21
CA LEU A 365 -11.24 9.90 3.45
C LEU A 365 -10.80 11.26 3.96
N LYS A 366 -11.76 12.15 4.26
CA LYS A 366 -11.56 13.48 4.80
C LYS A 366 -11.89 13.51 6.29
N TYR A 367 -11.05 14.18 7.07
CA TYR A 367 -11.17 14.23 8.53
C TYR A 367 -11.46 15.66 8.98
N ASN A 368 -12.73 15.99 9.13
CA ASN A 368 -13.20 17.35 9.42
C ASN A 368 -13.59 17.57 10.89
N SER A 369 -13.55 16.52 11.75
CA SER A 369 -13.86 16.68 13.18
C SER A 369 -12.82 17.58 13.88
N PRO A 370 -13.21 18.40 14.87
CA PRO A 370 -12.28 19.23 15.63
C PRO A 370 -11.20 18.40 16.33
N VAL A 371 -9.96 18.89 16.37
CA VAL A 371 -8.82 18.17 16.95
C VAL A 371 -9.04 17.86 18.43
N GLU A 372 -9.69 18.78 19.15
CA GLU A 372 -10.00 18.65 20.58
C GLU A 372 -10.83 17.40 20.88
N THR A 373 -11.79 17.06 20.01
CA THR A 373 -12.63 15.85 20.14
C THR A 373 -11.88 14.56 19.86
N ARG A 374 -10.72 14.64 19.16
CA ARG A 374 -9.90 13.48 18.81
C ARG A 374 -8.92 13.09 19.94
N LEU A 375 -8.68 14.00 20.91
CA LEU A 375 -7.65 13.85 21.95
C LEU A 375 -8.13 13.14 23.21
N GLU A 376 -9.29 12.49 23.18
CA GLU A 376 -9.82 11.78 24.32
C GLU A 376 -8.94 10.58 24.70
N LYS A 377 -8.47 10.59 25.96
CA LYS A 377 -7.61 9.54 26.53
C LYS A 377 -8.39 8.35 27.09
N ARG A 378 -9.73 8.45 27.16
CA ARG A 378 -10.61 7.42 27.73
C ARG A 378 -11.84 7.22 26.85
N VAL A 379 -12.18 5.97 26.65
CA VAL A 379 -13.46 5.58 26.02
C VAL A 379 -14.29 4.88 27.07
N VAL A 380 -15.51 5.37 27.29
CA VAL A 380 -16.45 4.78 28.27
C VAL A 380 -17.26 3.71 27.54
N LEU A 381 -16.88 2.45 27.70
CA LEU A 381 -17.56 1.33 27.06
C LEU A 381 -18.96 1.04 27.65
N ARG A 382 -19.13 1.30 28.96
CA ARG A 382 -20.42 1.18 29.67
C ARG A 382 -20.49 2.28 30.72
N PRO A 383 -21.51 3.15 30.68
CA PRO A 383 -21.75 4.08 31.77
C PRO A 383 -22.16 3.25 33.01
N ILE A 384 -21.37 3.31 34.07
CA ILE A 384 -21.68 2.70 35.35
C ILE A 384 -22.32 3.78 36.20
N SER A 385 -23.60 3.65 36.52
CA SER A 385 -24.21 4.43 37.61
C SER A 385 -23.81 3.79 38.94
N ILE A 386 -22.93 4.43 39.67
CA ILE A 386 -22.58 4.00 41.02
C ILE A 386 -23.60 4.60 41.96
N GLU A 387 -24.47 3.78 42.52
CA GLU A 387 -25.24 4.19 43.70
C GLU A 387 -24.29 4.22 44.92
N PRO A 388 -24.12 5.37 45.60
CA PRO A 388 -23.05 5.54 46.61
C PRO A 388 -23.31 4.83 47.94
N LYS A 389 -24.08 3.75 47.97
CA LYS A 389 -24.49 3.10 49.22
C LYS A 389 -23.58 1.97 49.70
N ASN A 390 -22.68 1.43 48.88
CA ASN A 390 -21.78 0.35 49.31
C ASN A 390 -20.40 0.52 48.70
N ALA A 391 -19.36 0.28 49.49
CA ALA A 391 -17.97 0.21 48.98
C ALA A 391 -17.80 -1.06 48.14
N VAL A 392 -17.42 -0.91 46.88
CA VAL A 392 -17.09 -2.03 45.98
C VAL A 392 -15.57 -2.05 45.80
N VAL A 393 -14.95 -3.14 46.18
CA VAL A 393 -13.51 -3.36 46.01
C VAL A 393 -13.33 -4.31 44.82
N GLY A 394 -12.65 -3.86 43.77
CA GLY A 394 -12.24 -4.69 42.61
C GLY A 394 -10.78 -5.10 42.75
N PHE A 395 -10.48 -6.36 42.55
CA PHE A 395 -9.11 -6.86 42.41
C PHE A 395 -8.80 -7.01 40.91
N ILE A 396 -7.68 -6.46 40.49
CA ILE A 396 -7.11 -6.68 39.14
C ILE A 396 -5.97 -7.67 39.33
N GLY A 397 -6.13 -8.87 38.81
CA GLY A 397 -5.12 -9.93 38.79
C GLY A 397 -4.35 -9.98 37.48
#